data_6193fbef950eae47a455e13e3cb21ef9
#
_entry.id   6193fbef950eae47a455e13e3cb21ef9
#
_cell.length_a   1.000
_cell.length_b   1.000
_cell.length_c   1.000
_cell.angle_alpha   90.00
_cell.angle_beta   90.00
_cell.angle_gamma   90.00
#
_symmetry.space_group_name_H-M   'P 1'
#
loop_
_entity.id
_entity.type
_entity.pdbx_description
1 polymer ?
#
loop_
_entity_poly.entity_id
_entity_poly.type
_entity_poly.pdbx_seq_one_letter_code
_entity_poly.pdbx_strand_id
1 'polypeptide(L)'
;MTVDLNPFPTIDKLARECGKKWPHFAEAASETVRIEKIFKDSIQAEAATTEVPGGRILDTDSSLVLFGSFGRYEMVSGSDCDWTLLINGVVNNRHAEDARLIHRAIETARLEDPGAGGAFGKLCFSHEMVHKIGGPADSNENITRRILMLLESRALSVSPTDSSLEVRKAVVRSILERYFEEDVHFSRDKKVPRFLLNDLTRYWRTICVDYAAKHLEQDGAKWAIRNAKLRLSRKLLYAAGLAFCFRCQLSPPTIGSAMDVPPTEFFINSAMEFADTPPLEYLAAFIDDFLNGENRALTIDCIFEAYDRWLALLGDAKKREHLKTLDHSSAKEDEIFGEVRHLGGEFAKGLKLLFFGRYQDIEERITNLSLEYVGF
;
A
#
# COMPACT_ATOMS: atom_id res chain seq x y z
N MET A 1 9.85 -19.29 18.34
CA MET A 1 10.19 -17.91 18.72
C MET A 1 9.37 -17.02 17.80
N THR A 2 8.27 -16.46 18.27
CA THR A 2 7.57 -15.37 17.60
C THR A 2 8.48 -14.16 17.69
N VAL A 3 9.15 -13.83 16.59
CA VAL A 3 9.78 -12.52 16.43
C VAL A 3 8.64 -11.52 16.56
N ASP A 4 8.72 -10.66 17.55
CA ASP A 4 7.77 -9.57 17.75
C ASP A 4 7.95 -8.62 16.55
N LEU A 5 7.17 -8.84 15.51
CA LEU A 5 7.28 -8.13 14.25
C LEU A 5 6.59 -6.77 14.45
N ASN A 6 7.36 -5.75 14.84
CA ASN A 6 6.86 -4.38 14.84
C ASN A 6 6.95 -3.82 13.42
N PRO A 7 5.85 -3.65 12.69
CA PRO A 7 5.87 -3.10 11.34
C PRO A 7 6.08 -1.58 11.29
N PHE A 8 6.08 -0.89 12.44
CA PHE A 8 6.10 0.57 12.57
C PHE A 8 7.21 1.10 13.50
N PRO A 9 8.49 0.67 13.36
CA PRO A 9 9.56 1.05 14.29
C PRO A 9 9.88 2.55 14.26
N THR A 10 9.83 3.20 13.09
CA THR A 10 10.08 4.64 12.97
C THR A 10 8.93 5.45 13.55
N ILE A 11 7.68 5.01 13.35
CA ILE A 11 6.52 5.66 13.97
C ILE A 11 6.63 5.64 15.49
N ASP A 12 7.03 4.51 16.08
CA ASP A 12 7.26 4.41 17.53
C ASP A 12 8.40 5.29 18.02
N LYS A 13 9.46 5.44 17.21
CA LYS A 13 10.55 6.38 17.49
C LYS A 13 10.03 7.82 17.51
N LEU A 14 9.31 8.24 16.47
CA LEU A 14 8.73 9.58 16.36
C LEU A 14 7.74 9.89 17.49
N ALA A 15 6.91 8.91 17.87
CA ALA A 15 5.98 9.04 18.99
C ALA A 15 6.72 9.37 20.29
N ARG A 16 7.80 8.62 20.58
CA ARG A 16 8.63 8.88 21.78
C ARG A 16 9.31 10.26 21.73
N GLU A 17 9.86 10.66 20.61
CA GLU A 17 10.51 11.95 20.42
C GLU A 17 9.53 13.14 20.61
N CYS A 18 8.30 12.98 20.12
CA CYS A 18 7.26 14.02 20.25
C CYS A 18 6.46 13.91 21.57
N GLY A 19 6.74 12.95 22.45
CA GLY A 19 5.97 12.73 23.67
C GLY A 19 4.52 12.32 23.42
N LYS A 20 4.24 11.67 22.29
CA LYS A 20 2.91 11.23 21.84
C LYS A 20 2.68 9.76 22.08
N LYS A 21 1.40 9.36 22.03
CA LYS A 21 0.98 7.96 22.05
C LYS A 21 0.00 7.75 20.91
N TRP A 22 0.34 6.83 20.02
CA TRP A 22 -0.49 6.40 18.90
C TRP A 22 -0.78 4.89 18.99
N PRO A 23 -1.69 4.49 19.90
CA PRO A 23 -1.88 3.07 20.24
C PRO A 23 -2.50 2.26 19.09
N HIS A 24 -3.28 2.90 18.22
CA HIS A 24 -4.08 2.18 17.23
C HIS A 24 -3.23 1.62 16.07
N PHE A 25 -2.00 2.11 15.86
CA PHE A 25 -1.05 1.46 14.95
C PHE A 25 -0.66 0.07 15.46
N ALA A 26 -0.27 -0.04 16.73
CA ALA A 26 0.09 -1.32 17.33
C ALA A 26 -1.12 -2.25 17.45
N GLU A 27 -2.29 -1.73 17.77
CA GLU A 27 -3.55 -2.49 17.83
C GLU A 27 -3.91 -3.07 16.45
N ALA A 28 -3.86 -2.26 15.39
CA ALA A 28 -4.14 -2.69 14.03
C ALA A 28 -3.10 -3.72 13.52
N ALA A 29 -1.82 -3.52 13.84
CA ALA A 29 -0.77 -4.49 13.51
C ALA A 29 -1.00 -5.83 14.21
N SER A 30 -1.33 -5.82 15.50
CA SER A 30 -1.63 -7.02 16.28
C SER A 30 -2.87 -7.75 15.75
N GLU A 31 -3.93 -7.01 15.40
CA GLU A 31 -5.13 -7.57 14.79
C GLU A 31 -4.83 -8.17 13.41
N THR A 32 -3.98 -7.53 12.63
CA THR A 32 -3.54 -8.04 11.32
C THR A 32 -2.83 -9.39 11.48
N VAL A 33 -1.90 -9.52 12.42
CA VAL A 33 -1.19 -10.78 12.70
C VAL A 33 -2.16 -11.86 13.20
N ARG A 34 -3.14 -11.50 14.02
CA ARG A 34 -4.18 -12.42 14.48
C ARG A 34 -5.02 -12.96 13.33
N ILE A 35 -5.48 -12.08 12.45
CA ILE A 35 -6.29 -12.46 11.28
C ILE A 35 -5.45 -13.27 10.30
N GLU A 36 -4.20 -12.90 10.08
CA GLU A 36 -3.27 -13.66 9.24
C GLU A 36 -3.13 -15.11 9.70
N LYS A 37 -2.99 -15.32 11.01
CA LYS A 37 -2.92 -16.67 11.57
C LYS A 37 -4.20 -17.46 11.31
N ILE A 38 -5.37 -16.87 11.57
CA ILE A 38 -6.67 -17.51 11.31
C ILE A 38 -6.79 -17.90 9.83
N PHE A 39 -6.40 -17.01 8.92
CA PHE A 39 -6.47 -17.26 7.50
C PHE A 39 -5.53 -18.38 7.07
N LYS A 40 -4.28 -18.39 7.55
CA LYS A 40 -3.32 -19.49 7.31
C LYS A 40 -3.85 -20.83 7.80
N ASP A 41 -4.33 -20.87 9.04
CA ASP A 41 -4.86 -22.09 9.66
C ASP A 41 -6.06 -22.62 8.84
N SER A 42 -6.93 -21.73 8.35
CA SER A 42 -8.06 -22.11 7.49
C SER A 42 -7.63 -22.64 6.12
N ILE A 43 -6.63 -22.02 5.48
CA ILE A 43 -6.07 -22.51 4.20
C ILE A 43 -5.48 -23.92 4.40
N GLN A 44 -4.75 -24.14 5.49
CA GLN A 44 -4.16 -25.44 5.79
C GLN A 44 -5.23 -26.50 6.08
N ALA A 45 -6.29 -26.15 6.78
CA ALA A 45 -7.42 -27.04 7.07
C ALA A 45 -8.16 -27.43 5.78
N GLU A 46 -8.46 -26.48 4.89
CA GLU A 46 -9.10 -26.73 3.61
C GLU A 46 -8.21 -27.60 2.69
N ALA A 47 -6.90 -27.35 2.68
CA ALA A 47 -5.94 -28.15 1.91
C ALA A 47 -5.86 -29.59 2.41
N ALA A 48 -5.99 -29.83 3.72
CA ALA A 48 -5.98 -31.17 4.32
C ALA A 48 -7.24 -31.99 3.96
N THR A 49 -8.36 -31.34 3.65
CA THR A 49 -9.60 -32.00 3.23
C THR A 49 -9.62 -32.31 1.72
N THR A 50 -8.73 -31.69 0.97
CA THR A 50 -8.61 -31.86 -0.49
C THR A 50 -7.33 -32.64 -0.76
N GLU A 51 -7.40 -33.73 -1.55
CA GLU A 51 -6.17 -34.39 -1.99
C GLU A 51 -5.38 -33.47 -2.91
N VAL A 52 -4.44 -32.71 -2.30
CA VAL A 52 -3.60 -31.76 -3.03
C VAL A 52 -2.48 -32.52 -3.74
N PRO A 53 -2.43 -32.53 -5.08
CA PRO A 53 -1.38 -33.23 -5.81
C PRO A 53 0.01 -32.72 -5.42
N GLY A 54 0.92 -33.64 -5.06
CA GLY A 54 2.30 -33.31 -4.68
C GLY A 54 2.49 -32.73 -3.29
N GLY A 55 1.44 -32.69 -2.43
CA GLY A 55 1.52 -32.28 -1.03
C GLY A 55 1.80 -30.78 -0.80
N ARG A 56 1.72 -29.95 -1.85
CA ARG A 56 1.90 -28.48 -1.75
C ARG A 56 0.56 -27.79 -1.75
N ILE A 57 0.38 -26.82 -0.87
CA ILE A 57 -0.86 -26.05 -0.74
C ILE A 57 -1.03 -25.11 -1.95
N LEU A 58 0.05 -24.43 -2.38
CA LEU A 58 0.07 -23.56 -3.56
C LEU A 58 1.08 -24.08 -4.60
N ASP A 59 0.88 -23.76 -5.86
CA ASP A 59 1.85 -24.09 -6.92
C ASP A 59 3.14 -23.28 -6.78
N THR A 60 4.23 -23.77 -7.36
CA THR A 60 5.58 -23.19 -7.23
C THR A 60 5.74 -21.85 -7.94
N ASP A 61 4.89 -21.58 -8.92
CA ASP A 61 4.89 -20.35 -9.70
C ASP A 61 3.81 -19.36 -9.24
N SER A 62 3.16 -19.65 -8.11
CA SER A 62 2.10 -18.82 -7.55
C SER A 62 2.49 -18.20 -6.20
N SER A 63 1.88 -17.04 -5.89
CA SER A 63 2.03 -16.33 -4.63
C SER A 63 0.66 -15.85 -4.15
N LEU A 64 0.29 -16.19 -2.93
CA LEU A 64 -0.84 -15.55 -2.27
C LEU A 64 -0.38 -14.17 -1.77
N VAL A 65 -0.89 -13.11 -2.39
CA VAL A 65 -0.52 -11.73 -2.08
C VAL A 65 -1.68 -11.02 -1.41
N LEU A 66 -1.42 -10.41 -0.27
CA LEU A 66 -2.34 -9.59 0.52
C LEU A 66 -2.20 -8.12 0.15
N PHE A 67 -3.32 -7.38 0.18
CA PHE A 67 -3.39 -5.97 -0.16
C PHE A 67 -4.25 -5.18 0.82
N GLY A 68 -4.44 -3.91 0.55
CA GLY A 68 -5.29 -3.05 1.36
C GLY A 68 -4.81 -2.95 2.80
N SER A 69 -5.74 -2.90 3.74
CA SER A 69 -5.41 -2.87 5.16
C SER A 69 -4.67 -4.13 5.62
N PHE A 70 -4.89 -5.28 4.96
CA PHE A 70 -4.21 -6.52 5.28
C PHE A 70 -2.72 -6.46 4.89
N GLY A 71 -2.41 -5.98 3.68
CA GLY A 71 -1.02 -5.81 3.22
C GLY A 71 -0.25 -4.77 4.04
N ARG A 72 -0.92 -3.70 4.51
CA ARG A 72 -0.31 -2.58 5.24
C ARG A 72 -0.21 -2.74 6.75
N TYR A 73 -0.64 -3.86 7.34
CA TYR A 73 -0.75 -4.06 8.79
C TYR A 73 -1.75 -3.11 9.48
N GLU A 74 -2.83 -2.77 8.78
CA GLU A 74 -3.87 -1.83 9.24
C GLU A 74 -5.25 -2.49 9.39
N MET A 75 -5.31 -3.82 9.60
CA MET A 75 -6.58 -4.51 9.78
C MET A 75 -7.26 -4.09 11.08
N VAL A 76 -8.55 -3.87 10.98
CA VAL A 76 -9.45 -3.65 12.12
C VAL A 76 -10.66 -4.55 11.97
N SER A 77 -11.48 -4.68 13.02
CA SER A 77 -12.69 -5.50 12.97
C SER A 77 -13.58 -5.14 11.77
N GLY A 78 -13.99 -6.14 10.98
CA GLY A 78 -14.79 -5.97 9.77
C GLY A 78 -14.01 -5.38 8.57
N SER A 79 -12.68 -5.45 8.54
CA SER A 79 -11.89 -5.16 7.34
C SER A 79 -12.03 -6.26 6.31
N ASP A 80 -12.07 -5.86 5.02
CA ASP A 80 -12.12 -6.78 3.90
C ASP A 80 -10.77 -7.52 3.78
N CYS A 81 -10.79 -8.80 3.40
CA CYS A 81 -9.60 -9.60 3.15
C CYS A 81 -9.18 -9.44 1.69
N ASP A 82 -8.49 -8.35 1.37
CA ASP A 82 -8.03 -8.07 0.01
C ASP A 82 -6.85 -8.97 -0.34
N TRP A 83 -7.03 -9.88 -1.30
CA TRP A 83 -6.01 -10.82 -1.75
C TRP A 83 -6.01 -11.01 -3.26
N THR A 84 -4.92 -11.56 -3.79
CA THR A 84 -4.77 -11.98 -5.18
C THR A 84 -3.87 -13.20 -5.23
N LEU A 85 -4.20 -14.19 -6.05
CA LEU A 85 -3.25 -15.25 -6.39
C LEU A 85 -2.45 -14.80 -7.60
N LEU A 86 -1.22 -14.34 -7.33
CA LEU A 86 -0.26 -13.90 -8.35
C LEU A 86 0.40 -15.10 -9.00
N ILE A 87 0.34 -15.16 -10.32
CA ILE A 87 0.94 -16.24 -11.13
C ILE A 87 2.11 -15.68 -11.93
N ASN A 88 3.28 -16.29 -11.77
CA ASN A 88 4.50 -15.96 -12.51
C ASN A 88 5.00 -17.19 -13.31
N GLY A 89 4.13 -17.79 -14.07
CA GLY A 89 4.39 -19.00 -14.81
C GLY A 89 3.39 -19.26 -15.91
N VAL A 90 3.41 -20.50 -16.43
CA VAL A 90 2.50 -20.96 -17.47
C VAL A 90 1.14 -21.29 -16.88
N VAL A 91 0.07 -20.88 -17.55
CA VAL A 91 -1.31 -21.18 -17.14
C VAL A 91 -1.53 -22.68 -16.98
N ASN A 92 -2.03 -23.09 -15.82
CA ASN A 92 -2.45 -24.47 -15.57
C ASN A 92 -3.74 -24.52 -14.72
N ASN A 93 -4.39 -25.69 -14.69
CA ASN A 93 -5.67 -25.88 -14.00
C ASN A 93 -5.54 -25.73 -12.46
N ARG A 94 -4.37 -26.00 -11.91
CA ARG A 94 -4.11 -25.93 -10.48
C ARG A 94 -4.29 -24.51 -9.93
N HIS A 95 -3.94 -23.48 -10.68
CA HIS A 95 -4.15 -22.09 -10.26
C HIS A 95 -5.62 -21.79 -9.93
N ALA A 96 -6.56 -22.35 -10.72
CA ALA A 96 -7.99 -22.19 -10.44
C ALA A 96 -8.45 -23.01 -9.22
N GLU A 97 -7.81 -24.13 -8.94
CA GLU A 97 -8.06 -24.95 -7.75
C GLU A 97 -7.54 -24.24 -6.50
N ASP A 98 -6.33 -23.69 -6.55
CA ASP A 98 -5.74 -22.89 -5.47
C ASP A 98 -6.61 -21.68 -5.16
N ALA A 99 -7.09 -20.95 -6.16
CA ALA A 99 -8.00 -19.81 -5.96
C ALA A 99 -9.31 -20.22 -5.27
N ARG A 100 -9.90 -21.36 -5.66
CA ARG A 100 -11.11 -21.90 -5.00
C ARG A 100 -10.84 -22.33 -3.56
N LEU A 101 -9.67 -22.90 -3.29
CA LEU A 101 -9.23 -23.24 -1.94
C LEU A 101 -9.15 -22.00 -1.06
N ILE A 102 -8.55 -20.92 -1.57
CA ILE A 102 -8.45 -19.63 -0.84
C ILE A 102 -9.84 -19.08 -0.54
N HIS A 103 -10.77 -19.07 -1.50
CA HIS A 103 -12.15 -18.63 -1.25
C HIS A 103 -12.83 -19.44 -0.15
N ARG A 104 -12.77 -20.77 -0.18
CA ARG A 104 -13.33 -21.61 0.88
C ARG A 104 -12.70 -21.32 2.24
N ALA A 105 -11.39 -21.09 2.28
CA ALA A 105 -10.71 -20.73 3.52
C ALA A 105 -11.18 -19.39 4.09
N ILE A 106 -11.50 -18.40 3.26
CA ILE A 106 -12.09 -17.11 3.68
C ILE A 106 -13.49 -17.36 4.29
N GLU A 107 -14.33 -18.15 3.62
CA GLU A 107 -15.67 -18.52 4.13
C GLU A 107 -15.58 -19.25 5.48
N THR A 108 -14.71 -20.26 5.55
CA THR A 108 -14.48 -21.05 6.80
C THR A 108 -13.95 -20.19 7.93
N ALA A 109 -13.04 -19.27 7.64
CA ALA A 109 -12.50 -18.29 8.58
C ALA A 109 -13.50 -17.17 8.95
N ARG A 110 -14.62 -17.06 8.26
CA ARG A 110 -15.62 -15.98 8.40
C ARG A 110 -15.00 -14.59 8.23
N LEU A 111 -14.06 -14.50 7.29
CA LEU A 111 -13.47 -13.22 6.89
C LEU A 111 -14.35 -12.54 5.84
N GLU A 112 -14.29 -11.22 5.77
CA GLU A 112 -15.01 -10.46 4.74
C GLU A 112 -14.29 -10.61 3.40
N ASP A 113 -15.02 -11.04 2.37
CA ASP A 113 -14.49 -11.15 1.00
C ASP A 113 -14.13 -9.78 0.42
N PRO A 114 -13.17 -9.70 -0.52
CA PRO A 114 -12.93 -8.50 -1.30
C PRO A 114 -14.20 -8.04 -2.02
N GLY A 115 -14.39 -6.72 -2.10
CA GLY A 115 -15.57 -6.16 -2.77
C GLY A 115 -15.72 -6.64 -4.21
N ALA A 116 -16.92 -7.07 -4.60
CA ALA A 116 -17.23 -7.54 -5.95
C ALA A 116 -16.86 -6.50 -7.02
N GLY A 117 -16.27 -6.95 -8.14
CA GLY A 117 -15.87 -6.10 -9.26
C GLY A 117 -14.55 -5.33 -9.08
N GLY A 118 -13.80 -5.61 -8.00
CA GLY A 118 -12.49 -5.02 -7.73
C GLY A 118 -11.32 -5.74 -8.42
N ALA A 119 -10.10 -5.25 -8.15
CA ALA A 119 -8.84 -5.87 -8.60
C ALA A 119 -8.49 -7.15 -7.82
N PHE A 120 -9.12 -7.38 -6.67
CA PHE A 120 -8.81 -8.42 -5.70
C PHE A 120 -9.77 -9.63 -5.79
N GLY A 121 -9.48 -10.69 -5.04
CA GLY A 121 -10.28 -11.91 -4.98
C GLY A 121 -10.14 -12.79 -6.22
N LYS A 122 -9.08 -12.67 -7.01
CA LYS A 122 -8.93 -13.38 -8.28
C LYS A 122 -7.48 -13.68 -8.66
N LEU A 123 -7.30 -14.46 -9.70
CA LEU A 123 -6.00 -14.69 -10.34
C LEU A 123 -5.47 -13.40 -10.97
N CYS A 124 -4.15 -13.20 -10.89
CA CYS A 124 -3.44 -12.11 -11.55
C CYS A 124 -2.14 -12.66 -12.17
N PHE A 125 -1.95 -12.46 -13.46
CA PHE A 125 -0.76 -12.90 -14.17
C PHE A 125 0.28 -11.78 -14.24
N SER A 126 1.53 -12.09 -13.88
CA SER A 126 2.66 -11.15 -13.90
C SER A 126 2.90 -10.53 -15.28
N HIS A 127 2.65 -11.31 -16.34
CA HIS A 127 2.85 -10.87 -17.73
C HIS A 127 2.17 -9.52 -18.03
N GLU A 128 0.94 -9.33 -17.58
CA GLU A 128 0.20 -8.08 -17.84
C GLU A 128 0.77 -6.89 -17.09
N MET A 129 1.32 -7.12 -15.90
CA MET A 129 1.90 -6.06 -15.08
C MET A 129 3.31 -5.66 -15.53
N VAL A 130 4.09 -6.61 -16.08
CA VAL A 130 5.50 -6.38 -16.43
C VAL A 130 5.66 -5.99 -17.89
N HIS A 131 5.12 -6.80 -18.82
CA HIS A 131 5.44 -6.64 -20.25
C HIS A 131 4.62 -5.58 -20.98
N LYS A 132 3.54 -5.07 -20.38
CA LYS A 132 2.71 -4.03 -21.00
C LYS A 132 3.06 -2.61 -20.56
N ILE A 133 4.02 -2.43 -19.65
CA ILE A 133 4.44 -1.10 -19.14
C ILE A 133 4.76 -0.15 -20.30
N GLY A 134 4.09 1.01 -20.30
CA GLY A 134 4.28 2.06 -21.31
C GLY A 134 3.77 1.75 -22.72
N GLY A 135 3.22 0.56 -22.94
CA GLY A 135 2.68 0.14 -24.23
C GLY A 135 1.22 0.57 -24.45
N PRO A 136 0.69 0.44 -25.70
CA PRO A 136 -0.69 0.81 -26.02
C PRO A 136 -1.73 -0.09 -25.35
N ALA A 137 -1.34 -1.26 -24.87
CA ALA A 137 -2.19 -2.22 -24.13
C ALA A 137 -2.08 -2.08 -22.60
N ASP A 138 -1.35 -1.08 -22.11
CA ASP A 138 -1.20 -0.83 -20.65
C ASP A 138 -2.44 -0.13 -20.11
N SER A 139 -3.38 -0.92 -19.62
CA SER A 139 -4.66 -0.46 -19.12
C SER A 139 -4.55 0.20 -17.73
N ASN A 140 -5.55 1.01 -17.34
CA ASN A 140 -5.65 1.54 -15.98
C ASN A 140 -5.72 0.44 -14.93
N GLU A 141 -6.27 -0.74 -15.26
CA GLU A 141 -6.30 -1.90 -14.35
C GLU A 141 -4.88 -2.45 -14.12
N ASN A 142 -4.08 -2.60 -15.19
CA ASN A 142 -2.69 -3.04 -15.06
C ASN A 142 -1.85 -2.06 -14.24
N ILE A 143 -1.99 -0.76 -14.49
CA ILE A 143 -1.31 0.29 -13.73
C ILE A 143 -1.72 0.24 -12.26
N THR A 144 -3.03 0.14 -11.99
CA THR A 144 -3.54 0.04 -10.62
C THR A 144 -2.95 -1.17 -9.90
N ARG A 145 -3.00 -2.36 -10.50
CA ARG A 145 -2.44 -3.59 -9.91
C ARG A 145 -0.94 -3.45 -9.63
N ARG A 146 -0.21 -2.92 -10.59
CA ARG A 146 1.24 -2.71 -10.50
C ARG A 146 1.62 -1.75 -9.38
N ILE A 147 0.93 -0.62 -9.30
CA ILE A 147 1.17 0.37 -8.25
C ILE A 147 0.78 -0.18 -6.87
N LEU A 148 -0.35 -0.87 -6.73
CA LEU A 148 -0.71 -1.52 -5.48
C LEU A 148 0.27 -2.63 -5.09
N MET A 149 0.83 -3.36 -6.08
CA MET A 149 1.90 -4.34 -5.85
C MET A 149 3.14 -3.71 -5.23
N LEU A 150 3.50 -2.48 -5.62
CA LEU A 150 4.64 -1.76 -5.08
C LEU A 150 4.35 -1.05 -3.75
N LEU A 151 3.12 -0.59 -3.52
CA LEU A 151 2.80 0.29 -2.40
C LEU A 151 2.19 -0.43 -1.18
N GLU A 152 1.44 -1.50 -1.37
CA GLU A 152 0.68 -2.09 -0.26
C GLU A 152 0.60 -3.62 -0.30
N SER A 153 1.42 -4.28 -1.11
CA SER A 153 1.34 -5.74 -1.21
C SER A 153 2.28 -6.45 -0.23
N ARG A 154 1.84 -7.60 0.24
CA ARG A 154 2.65 -8.51 1.07
C ARG A 154 2.37 -9.96 0.73
N ALA A 155 3.39 -10.78 0.51
CA ALA A 155 3.20 -12.21 0.30
C ALA A 155 2.81 -12.91 1.61
N LEU A 156 1.84 -13.83 1.52
CA LEU A 156 1.45 -14.70 2.61
C LEU A 156 2.01 -16.10 2.38
N SER A 157 2.97 -16.52 3.19
CA SER A 157 3.44 -17.90 3.21
C SER A 157 2.47 -18.75 4.00
N VAL A 158 1.90 -19.78 3.37
CA VAL A 158 0.91 -20.70 3.97
C VAL A 158 1.53 -22.02 4.40
N SER A 159 2.75 -22.32 3.94
CA SER A 159 3.53 -23.48 4.37
C SER A 159 5.03 -23.17 4.30
N PRO A 160 5.88 -23.89 5.05
CA PRO A 160 7.34 -23.69 5.00
C PRO A 160 7.97 -23.94 3.65
N THR A 161 7.26 -24.63 2.74
CA THR A 161 7.75 -25.03 1.42
C THR A 161 7.11 -24.27 0.28
N ASP A 162 6.25 -23.28 0.55
CA ASP A 162 5.65 -22.50 -0.52
C ASP A 162 6.62 -21.43 -1.06
N SER A 163 6.40 -21.02 -2.29
CA SER A 163 7.24 -20.08 -3.03
C SER A 163 6.66 -18.65 -3.04
N SER A 164 5.63 -18.38 -2.23
CA SER A 164 4.89 -17.11 -2.28
C SER A 164 5.79 -15.88 -2.17
N LEU A 165 6.74 -15.90 -1.23
CA LEU A 165 7.65 -14.78 -1.04
C LEU A 165 8.56 -14.56 -2.26
N GLU A 166 9.14 -15.64 -2.80
CA GLU A 166 10.07 -15.56 -3.92
C GLU A 166 9.38 -15.16 -5.22
N VAL A 167 8.17 -15.69 -5.46
CA VAL A 167 7.37 -15.34 -6.64
C VAL A 167 6.99 -13.85 -6.60
N ARG A 168 6.47 -13.34 -5.47
CA ARG A 168 6.18 -11.91 -5.34
C ARG A 168 7.43 -11.06 -5.54
N LYS A 169 8.54 -11.39 -4.88
CA LYS A 169 9.81 -10.66 -5.04
C LYS A 169 10.28 -10.62 -6.48
N ALA A 170 10.23 -11.73 -7.20
CA ALA A 170 10.62 -11.80 -8.60
C ALA A 170 9.76 -10.87 -9.47
N VAL A 171 8.44 -10.86 -9.27
CA VAL A 171 7.53 -9.98 -10.02
C VAL A 171 7.75 -8.51 -9.68
N VAL A 172 7.86 -8.16 -8.39
CA VAL A 172 8.16 -6.79 -7.95
C VAL A 172 9.47 -6.31 -8.56
N ARG A 173 10.52 -7.14 -8.52
CA ARG A 173 11.81 -6.82 -9.13
C ARG A 173 11.69 -6.57 -10.62
N SER A 174 11.00 -7.44 -11.36
CA SER A 174 10.81 -7.27 -12.81
C SER A 174 10.03 -6.00 -13.17
N ILE A 175 9.05 -5.60 -12.36
CA ILE A 175 8.35 -4.32 -12.52
C ILE A 175 9.35 -3.15 -12.33
N LEU A 176 10.18 -3.21 -11.30
CA LEU A 176 11.13 -2.14 -10.99
C LEU A 176 12.24 -2.03 -12.04
N GLU A 177 12.77 -3.15 -12.52
CA GLU A 177 13.72 -3.18 -13.64
C GLU A 177 13.15 -2.44 -14.85
N ARG A 178 11.90 -2.70 -15.23
CA ARG A 178 11.23 -1.98 -16.33
C ARG A 178 11.14 -0.48 -16.07
N TYR A 179 10.84 -0.05 -14.85
CA TYR A 179 10.73 1.36 -14.51
C TYR A 179 12.07 2.09 -14.50
N PHE A 180 13.14 1.46 -14.05
CA PHE A 180 14.44 2.11 -13.90
C PHE A 180 15.34 1.96 -15.12
N GLU A 181 15.33 0.82 -15.80
CA GLU A 181 16.18 0.57 -16.96
C GLU A 181 15.65 1.24 -18.23
N GLU A 182 14.35 1.34 -18.37
CA GLU A 182 13.72 1.97 -19.56
C GLU A 182 13.48 3.47 -19.41
N ASP A 183 13.71 4.05 -18.24
CA ASP A 183 13.65 5.51 -18.07
C ASP A 183 14.91 6.16 -18.65
N VAL A 184 14.87 6.48 -19.95
CA VAL A 184 15.96 7.13 -20.71
C VAL A 184 16.36 8.48 -20.10
N HIS A 185 15.56 9.07 -19.23
CA HIS A 185 15.84 10.32 -18.53
C HIS A 185 16.44 10.11 -17.14
N PHE A 186 16.58 8.86 -16.70
CA PHE A 186 17.20 8.51 -15.42
C PHE A 186 18.72 8.65 -15.53
N SER A 187 19.21 9.89 -15.42
CA SER A 187 20.60 10.28 -15.67
C SER A 187 21.36 10.58 -14.38
N ARG A 188 22.66 10.97 -14.51
CA ARG A 188 23.50 11.38 -13.36
C ARG A 188 22.89 12.52 -12.54
N ASP A 189 22.22 13.46 -13.18
CA ASP A 189 21.74 14.69 -12.56
C ASP A 189 20.25 14.61 -12.17
N LYS A 190 19.47 13.72 -12.81
CA LYS A 190 18.04 13.57 -12.59
C LYS A 190 17.73 12.12 -12.20
N LYS A 191 17.51 11.91 -10.89
CA LYS A 191 17.29 10.60 -10.27
C LYS A 191 15.83 10.30 -9.93
N VAL A 192 14.91 11.22 -10.22
CA VAL A 192 13.47 10.94 -10.06
C VAL A 192 13.03 9.94 -11.11
N PRO A 193 12.49 8.76 -10.75
CA PRO A 193 12.03 7.75 -11.70
C PRO A 193 10.71 8.19 -12.33
N ARG A 194 10.77 8.85 -13.49
CA ARG A 194 9.65 9.52 -14.13
C ARG A 194 8.55 8.57 -14.61
N PHE A 195 8.91 7.37 -15.09
CA PHE A 195 7.92 6.38 -15.48
C PHE A 195 7.09 5.92 -14.29
N LEU A 196 7.75 5.61 -13.18
CA LEU A 196 7.05 5.25 -11.94
C LEU A 196 6.20 6.41 -11.42
N LEU A 197 6.75 7.63 -11.40
CA LEU A 197 6.03 8.82 -10.95
C LEU A 197 4.79 9.12 -11.82
N ASN A 198 4.91 8.94 -13.15
CA ASN A 198 3.77 9.08 -14.06
C ASN A 198 2.66 8.07 -13.73
N ASP A 199 3.02 6.80 -13.53
CA ASP A 199 2.04 5.76 -13.21
C ASP A 199 1.42 5.94 -11.83
N LEU A 200 2.18 6.43 -10.83
CA LEU A 200 1.65 6.86 -9.53
C LEU A 200 0.60 7.97 -9.68
N THR A 201 0.87 8.96 -10.54
CA THR A 201 -0.06 10.06 -10.80
C THR A 201 -1.32 9.57 -11.53
N ARG A 202 -1.17 8.69 -12.51
CA ARG A 202 -2.29 8.04 -13.22
C ARG A 202 -3.14 7.22 -12.26
N TYR A 203 -2.51 6.41 -11.42
CA TYR A 203 -3.18 5.64 -10.36
C TYR A 203 -4.02 6.55 -9.46
N TRP A 204 -3.45 7.64 -8.93
CA TRP A 204 -4.18 8.58 -8.08
C TRP A 204 -5.39 9.17 -8.79
N ARG A 205 -5.23 9.62 -10.04
CA ARG A 205 -6.34 10.15 -10.84
C ARG A 205 -7.41 9.10 -11.12
N THR A 206 -7.00 7.87 -11.45
CA THR A 206 -7.92 6.74 -11.69
C THR A 206 -8.77 6.47 -10.45
N ILE A 207 -8.18 6.40 -9.25
CA ILE A 207 -8.93 6.18 -8.01
C ILE A 207 -9.91 7.31 -7.73
N CYS A 208 -9.56 8.57 -8.01
CA CYS A 208 -10.48 9.69 -7.87
C CYS A 208 -11.68 9.58 -8.83
N VAL A 209 -11.44 9.16 -10.07
CA VAL A 209 -12.49 8.92 -11.07
C VAL A 209 -13.36 7.73 -10.68
N ASP A 210 -12.76 6.61 -10.26
CA ASP A 210 -13.50 5.43 -9.79
C ASP A 210 -14.38 5.73 -8.59
N TYR A 211 -13.92 6.60 -7.68
CA TYR A 211 -14.76 7.07 -6.57
C TYR A 211 -16.01 7.78 -7.08
N ALA A 212 -15.85 8.70 -8.06
CA ALA A 212 -16.96 9.43 -8.63
C ALA A 212 -17.91 8.51 -9.43
N ALA A 213 -17.38 7.58 -10.23
CA ALA A 213 -18.15 6.61 -10.99
C ALA A 213 -18.97 5.70 -10.08
N LYS A 214 -18.37 5.12 -9.04
CA LYS A 214 -19.06 4.27 -8.07
C LYS A 214 -20.14 5.02 -7.27
N HIS A 215 -19.98 6.33 -7.07
CA HIS A 215 -21.02 7.13 -6.45
C HIS A 215 -22.28 7.18 -7.33
N LEU A 216 -22.12 7.31 -8.64
CA LEU A 216 -23.22 7.31 -9.60
C LEU A 216 -23.84 5.91 -9.80
N GLU A 217 -23.00 4.89 -9.99
CA GLU A 217 -23.44 3.52 -10.27
C GLU A 217 -24.19 2.86 -9.11
N GLN A 218 -23.86 3.20 -7.88
CA GLN A 218 -24.39 2.56 -6.66
C GLN A 218 -25.32 3.48 -5.88
N ASP A 219 -25.87 4.50 -6.52
CA ASP A 219 -26.82 5.46 -5.94
C ASP A 219 -26.36 6.00 -4.58
N GLY A 220 -25.07 6.32 -4.49
CA GLY A 220 -24.47 6.85 -3.27
C GLY A 220 -24.21 5.85 -2.15
N ALA A 221 -24.52 4.56 -2.32
CA ALA A 221 -24.29 3.55 -1.27
C ALA A 221 -22.80 3.52 -0.84
N LYS A 222 -22.55 3.46 0.47
CA LYS A 222 -21.20 3.43 1.08
C LYS A 222 -20.31 4.63 0.70
N TRP A 223 -20.87 5.75 0.23
CA TRP A 223 -20.08 6.89 -0.24
C TRP A 223 -19.22 7.50 0.88
N ALA A 224 -19.75 7.60 2.12
CA ALA A 224 -19.04 8.26 3.23
C ALA A 224 -17.78 7.49 3.61
N ILE A 225 -17.84 6.16 3.76
CA ILE A 225 -16.64 5.36 4.05
C ILE A 225 -15.66 5.34 2.88
N ARG A 226 -16.13 5.37 1.63
CA ARG A 226 -15.25 5.50 0.45
C ARG A 226 -14.56 6.86 0.41
N ASN A 227 -15.28 7.94 0.73
CA ASN A 227 -14.73 9.28 0.84
C ASN A 227 -13.65 9.35 1.93
N ALA A 228 -13.90 8.74 3.09
CA ALA A 228 -12.94 8.63 4.17
C ALA A 228 -11.66 7.89 3.73
N LYS A 229 -11.81 6.72 3.10
CA LYS A 229 -10.67 5.95 2.55
C LYS A 229 -9.90 6.78 1.49
N LEU A 230 -10.58 7.55 0.64
CA LEU A 230 -9.92 8.40 -0.36
C LEU A 230 -9.10 9.52 0.30
N ARG A 231 -9.65 10.16 1.36
CA ARG A 231 -8.99 11.26 2.07
C ARG A 231 -7.76 10.83 2.86
N LEU A 232 -7.71 9.61 3.33
CA LEU A 232 -6.69 9.08 4.23
C LEU A 232 -5.89 7.96 3.57
N SER A 233 -6.37 6.72 3.60
CA SER A 233 -5.59 5.55 3.18
C SER A 233 -5.12 5.60 1.72
N ARG A 234 -5.97 6.05 0.79
CA ARG A 234 -5.58 6.14 -0.63
C ARG A 234 -4.61 7.29 -0.89
N LYS A 235 -4.79 8.42 -0.19
CA LYS A 235 -3.88 9.55 -0.26
C LYS A 235 -2.52 9.22 0.35
N LEU A 236 -2.48 8.40 1.41
CA LEU A 236 -1.24 7.85 1.98
C LEU A 236 -0.42 7.09 0.95
N LEU A 237 -1.05 6.19 0.18
CA LEU A 237 -0.35 5.42 -0.85
C LEU A 237 0.35 6.33 -1.86
N TYR A 238 -0.37 7.33 -2.36
CA TYR A 238 0.20 8.31 -3.28
C TYR A 238 1.34 9.11 -2.64
N ALA A 239 1.18 9.56 -1.40
CA ALA A 239 2.20 10.31 -0.68
C ALA A 239 3.48 9.48 -0.43
N ALA A 240 3.34 8.21 -0.04
CA ALA A 240 4.48 7.31 0.15
C ALA A 240 5.22 7.05 -1.17
N GLY A 241 4.49 6.86 -2.28
CA GLY A 241 5.08 6.73 -3.61
C GLY A 241 5.84 7.98 -4.07
N LEU A 242 5.30 9.18 -3.81
CA LEU A 242 6.01 10.45 -4.06
C LEU A 242 7.28 10.57 -3.21
N ALA A 243 7.18 10.26 -1.92
CA ALA A 243 8.33 10.28 -1.01
C ALA A 243 9.45 9.35 -1.50
N PHE A 244 9.10 8.15 -2.01
CA PHE A 244 10.07 7.24 -2.63
C PHE A 244 10.72 7.86 -3.87
N CYS A 245 9.93 8.38 -4.81
CA CYS A 245 10.46 9.01 -6.02
C CYS A 245 11.41 10.17 -5.70
N PHE A 246 11.08 10.98 -4.69
CA PHE A 246 11.92 12.11 -4.29
C PHE A 246 13.16 11.68 -3.52
N ARG A 247 13.06 10.62 -2.70
CA ARG A 247 14.24 10.03 -2.02
C ARG A 247 15.31 9.63 -3.02
N CYS A 248 14.96 9.09 -4.17
CA CYS A 248 15.93 8.75 -5.22
C CYS A 248 16.78 9.96 -5.65
N GLN A 249 16.21 11.17 -5.66
CA GLN A 249 16.93 12.41 -5.98
C GLN A 249 17.64 13.04 -4.77
N LEU A 250 17.07 12.91 -3.58
CA LEU A 250 17.59 13.53 -2.36
C LEU A 250 18.78 12.77 -1.78
N SER A 251 18.79 11.43 -1.90
CA SER A 251 19.85 10.54 -1.42
C SER A 251 20.38 9.64 -2.55
N PRO A 252 20.98 10.20 -3.60
CA PRO A 252 21.58 9.39 -4.65
C PRO A 252 22.77 8.60 -4.11
N PRO A 253 23.10 7.43 -4.70
CA PRO A 253 24.28 6.69 -4.32
C PRO A 253 25.54 7.54 -4.49
N THR A 254 26.43 7.52 -3.51
CA THR A 254 27.71 8.23 -3.56
C THR A 254 28.63 7.48 -4.54
N ILE A 255 29.05 8.15 -5.62
CA ILE A 255 30.03 7.61 -6.57
C ILE A 255 31.35 7.45 -5.81
N GLY A 256 31.79 6.21 -5.58
CA GLY A 256 33.06 5.92 -4.88
C GLY A 256 32.93 5.13 -3.58
N SER A 257 31.73 4.83 -3.08
CA SER A 257 31.58 3.77 -2.07
C SER A 257 31.89 2.42 -2.72
N ALA A 258 32.68 1.60 -2.04
CA ALA A 258 33.36 0.37 -2.51
C ALA A 258 32.42 -0.78 -2.94
N MET A 259 31.33 -0.50 -3.65
CA MET A 259 30.47 -1.51 -4.24
C MET A 259 30.52 -1.39 -5.76
N ASP A 260 30.96 -2.46 -6.41
CA ASP A 260 30.86 -2.69 -7.87
C ASP A 260 29.40 -2.86 -8.35
N VAL A 261 28.44 -2.16 -7.72
CA VAL A 261 27.00 -2.24 -8.04
C VAL A 261 26.66 -1.11 -8.99
N PRO A 262 26.06 -1.40 -10.15
CA PRO A 262 25.57 -0.36 -11.06
C PRO A 262 24.59 0.59 -10.35
N PRO A 263 24.59 1.89 -10.65
CA PRO A 263 23.68 2.86 -10.02
C PRO A 263 22.20 2.44 -10.11
N THR A 264 21.77 1.85 -11.23
CA THR A 264 20.41 1.35 -11.43
C THR A 264 20.07 0.24 -10.43
N GLU A 265 20.98 -0.69 -10.20
CA GLU A 265 20.79 -1.79 -9.23
C GLU A 265 20.62 -1.27 -7.79
N PHE A 266 21.36 -0.22 -7.42
CA PHE A 266 21.15 0.45 -6.13
C PHE A 266 19.72 0.96 -5.96
N PHE A 267 19.15 1.62 -7.01
CA PHE A 267 17.80 2.12 -6.96
C PHE A 267 16.75 1.00 -6.98
N ILE A 268 16.98 -0.07 -7.72
CA ILE A 268 16.13 -1.27 -7.71
C ILE A 268 16.09 -1.87 -6.30
N ASN A 269 17.24 -2.05 -5.65
CA ASN A 269 17.30 -2.60 -4.30
C ASN A 269 16.60 -1.70 -3.28
N SER A 270 16.80 -0.38 -3.35
CA SER A 270 16.09 0.58 -2.50
C SER A 270 14.56 0.55 -2.75
N ALA A 271 14.13 0.34 -3.99
CA ALA A 271 12.72 0.20 -4.34
C ALA A 271 12.13 -1.15 -3.88
N MET A 272 12.92 -2.21 -3.83
CA MET A 272 12.52 -3.48 -3.23
C MET A 272 12.26 -3.33 -1.72
N GLU A 273 13.16 -2.65 -1.01
CA GLU A 273 12.98 -2.32 0.41
C GLU A 273 11.73 -1.46 0.63
N PHE A 274 11.50 -0.46 -0.22
CA PHE A 274 10.28 0.34 -0.22
C PHE A 274 9.03 -0.54 -0.38
N ALA A 275 9.01 -1.45 -1.35
CA ALA A 275 7.88 -2.33 -1.61
C ALA A 275 7.60 -3.35 -0.49
N ASP A 276 8.57 -3.61 0.38
CA ASP A 276 8.43 -4.46 1.56
C ASP A 276 8.13 -3.66 2.85
N THR A 277 8.14 -2.32 2.78
CA THR A 277 7.87 -1.43 3.92
C THR A 277 6.43 -0.92 3.87
N PRO A 278 5.64 -0.98 4.97
CA PRO A 278 4.32 -0.37 5.01
C PRO A 278 4.37 1.12 4.63
N PRO A 279 3.43 1.63 3.81
CA PRO A 279 3.47 3.02 3.30
C PRO A 279 3.56 4.08 4.39
N LEU A 280 2.91 3.85 5.52
CA LEU A 280 2.93 4.79 6.65
C LEU A 280 4.29 4.82 7.34
N GLU A 281 4.92 3.67 7.53
CA GLU A 281 6.29 3.54 8.06
C GLU A 281 7.30 4.17 7.11
N TYR A 282 7.14 3.95 5.81
CA TYR A 282 8.02 4.58 4.82
C TYR A 282 7.91 6.11 4.84
N LEU A 283 6.69 6.64 4.98
CA LEU A 283 6.48 8.08 5.10
C LEU A 283 7.10 8.63 6.39
N ALA A 284 7.02 7.88 7.50
CA ALA A 284 7.68 8.22 8.76
C ALA A 284 9.21 8.28 8.61
N ALA A 285 9.80 7.26 7.98
CA ALA A 285 11.24 7.23 7.70
C ALA A 285 11.68 8.38 6.77
N PHE A 286 10.87 8.75 5.79
CA PHE A 286 11.15 9.89 4.93
C PHE A 286 11.14 11.21 5.72
N ILE A 287 10.17 11.41 6.61
CA ILE A 287 10.10 12.60 7.47
C ILE A 287 11.29 12.62 8.42
N ASP A 288 11.65 11.50 9.01
CA ASP A 288 12.77 11.39 9.94
C ASP A 288 14.11 11.74 9.28
N ASP A 289 14.32 11.31 8.04
CA ASP A 289 15.56 11.53 7.30
C ASP A 289 15.71 12.95 6.74
N PHE A 290 14.60 13.60 6.38
CA PHE A 290 14.66 14.82 5.56
C PHE A 290 14.03 16.07 6.21
N LEU A 291 13.27 15.97 7.28
CA LEU A 291 12.67 17.12 7.95
C LEU A 291 13.33 17.40 9.30
N ASN A 292 13.48 18.68 9.61
CA ASN A 292 14.06 19.15 10.87
C ASN A 292 13.25 20.32 11.46
N GLY A 293 13.52 20.67 12.72
CA GLY A 293 12.95 21.85 13.37
C GLY A 293 11.45 21.80 13.67
N GLU A 294 10.83 22.96 13.84
CA GLU A 294 9.42 23.09 14.25
C GLU A 294 8.44 22.51 13.23
N ASN A 295 8.77 22.61 11.96
CA ASN A 295 7.92 22.08 10.88
C ASN A 295 7.88 20.55 10.87
N ARG A 296 8.97 19.89 11.26
CA ARG A 296 8.99 18.42 11.45
C ARG A 296 7.96 18.00 12.49
N ALA A 297 7.96 18.63 13.65
CA ALA A 297 7.01 18.32 14.73
C ALA A 297 5.55 18.53 14.29
N LEU A 298 5.25 19.65 13.61
CA LEU A 298 3.91 19.92 13.11
C LEU A 298 3.48 18.96 12.02
N THR A 299 4.38 18.58 11.12
CA THR A 299 4.11 17.59 10.05
C THR A 299 3.80 16.22 10.65
N ILE A 300 4.60 15.78 11.63
CA ILE A 300 4.43 14.52 12.37
C ILE A 300 3.05 14.50 13.05
N ASP A 301 2.73 15.55 13.80
CA ASP A 301 1.43 15.66 14.50
C ASP A 301 0.26 15.58 13.52
N CYS A 302 0.28 16.38 12.45
CA CYS A 302 -0.82 16.41 11.49
C CYS A 302 -1.02 15.07 10.76
N ILE A 303 0.06 14.33 10.48
CA ILE A 303 -0.02 13.06 9.73
C ILE A 303 -0.40 11.91 10.67
N PHE A 304 0.40 11.66 11.71
CA PHE A 304 0.28 10.43 12.49
C PHE A 304 -0.84 10.49 13.52
N GLU A 305 -1.10 11.64 14.15
CA GLU A 305 -2.25 11.81 15.03
C GLU A 305 -3.57 11.61 14.27
N ALA A 306 -3.69 12.23 13.08
CA ALA A 306 -4.88 12.08 12.26
C ALA A 306 -5.07 10.63 11.79
N TYR A 307 -3.99 9.93 11.45
CA TYR A 307 -4.08 8.57 10.94
C TYR A 307 -4.34 7.54 12.06
N ASP A 308 -3.74 7.72 13.24
CA ASP A 308 -4.02 6.89 14.43
C ASP A 308 -5.50 6.97 14.82
N ARG A 309 -6.05 8.20 14.90
CA ARG A 309 -7.48 8.42 15.16
C ARG A 309 -8.37 7.86 14.04
N TRP A 310 -7.90 7.87 12.80
CA TRP A 310 -8.60 7.21 11.69
C TRP A 310 -8.71 5.70 11.89
N LEU A 311 -7.65 5.04 12.33
CA LEU A 311 -7.67 3.62 12.66
C LEU A 311 -8.62 3.33 13.83
N ALA A 312 -8.63 4.17 14.86
CA ALA A 312 -9.58 4.10 15.97
C ALA A 312 -11.03 4.17 15.48
N LEU A 313 -11.33 5.12 14.60
CA LEU A 313 -12.67 5.30 14.03
C LEU A 313 -13.11 4.08 13.20
N LEU A 314 -12.20 3.53 12.41
CA LEU A 314 -12.47 2.31 11.63
C LEU A 314 -12.63 1.07 12.50
N GLY A 315 -11.93 0.99 13.62
CA GLY A 315 -12.01 -0.10 14.60
C GLY A 315 -13.33 -0.10 15.39
N ASP A 316 -14.00 1.04 15.50
CA ASP A 316 -15.32 1.13 16.10
C ASP A 316 -16.40 0.62 15.12
N ALA A 317 -16.94 -0.57 15.41
CA ALA A 317 -17.92 -1.23 14.56
C ALA A 317 -19.19 -0.37 14.33
N LYS A 318 -19.62 0.41 15.33
CA LYS A 318 -20.81 1.28 15.23
C LYS A 318 -20.54 2.47 14.33
N LYS A 319 -19.40 3.16 14.51
CA LYS A 319 -19.01 4.28 13.66
C LYS A 319 -18.77 3.83 12.23
N ARG A 320 -18.13 2.67 12.05
CA ARG A 320 -17.89 2.10 10.73
C ARG A 320 -19.18 1.76 9.99
N GLU A 321 -20.14 1.11 10.67
CA GLU A 321 -21.44 0.77 10.07
C GLU A 321 -22.25 2.03 9.77
N HIS A 322 -22.21 3.03 10.64
CA HIS A 322 -22.81 4.33 10.39
C HIS A 322 -22.26 4.97 9.09
N LEU A 323 -20.94 4.97 8.90
CA LEU A 323 -20.34 5.51 7.66
C LEU A 323 -20.68 4.69 6.41
N LYS A 324 -21.00 3.38 6.54
CA LYS A 324 -21.45 2.57 5.40
C LYS A 324 -22.86 2.93 4.96
N THR A 325 -23.71 3.33 5.91
CA THR A 325 -25.15 3.57 5.70
C THR A 325 -25.54 5.04 5.61
N LEU A 326 -24.61 5.96 5.93
CA LEU A 326 -24.87 7.41 5.93
C LEU A 326 -25.29 7.91 4.55
N ASP A 327 -26.43 8.60 4.49
CA ASP A 327 -26.92 9.27 3.31
C ASP A 327 -26.15 10.56 3.01
N HIS A 328 -25.93 10.85 1.74
CA HIS A 328 -25.18 12.04 1.31
C HIS A 328 -25.86 13.35 1.73
N SER A 329 -27.19 13.39 1.76
CA SER A 329 -27.96 14.58 2.15
C SER A 329 -27.73 14.97 3.62
N SER A 330 -27.50 13.98 4.50
CA SER A 330 -27.28 14.17 5.94
C SER A 330 -25.81 14.44 6.31
N ALA A 331 -24.89 14.28 5.39
CA ALA A 331 -23.45 14.33 5.63
C ALA A 331 -22.93 15.63 6.21
N LYS A 332 -23.58 16.75 5.90
CA LYS A 332 -23.11 18.08 6.30
C LYS A 332 -23.20 18.28 7.82
N GLU A 333 -24.22 17.70 8.43
CA GLU A 333 -24.57 17.83 9.85
C GLU A 333 -24.12 16.62 10.68
N ASP A 334 -23.67 15.56 10.03
CA ASP A 334 -23.27 14.32 10.68
C ASP A 334 -21.94 14.47 11.43
N GLU A 335 -21.95 14.18 12.73
CA GLU A 335 -20.80 14.37 13.62
C GLU A 335 -19.66 13.39 13.30
N ILE A 336 -19.97 12.11 13.00
CA ILE A 336 -18.96 11.08 12.71
C ILE A 336 -18.28 11.40 11.37
N PHE A 337 -19.05 11.78 10.36
CA PHE A 337 -18.46 12.22 9.09
C PHE A 337 -17.76 13.59 9.22
N GLY A 338 -18.21 14.44 10.16
CA GLY A 338 -17.53 15.66 10.57
C GLY A 338 -16.12 15.37 11.12
N GLU A 339 -15.99 14.34 11.97
CA GLU A 339 -14.69 13.85 12.44
C GLU A 339 -13.81 13.35 11.27
N VAL A 340 -14.35 12.56 10.35
CA VAL A 340 -13.63 12.11 9.14
C VAL A 340 -13.12 13.29 8.30
N ARG A 341 -13.94 14.33 8.11
CA ARG A 341 -13.52 15.53 7.37
C ARG A 341 -12.39 16.27 8.07
N HIS A 342 -12.46 16.38 9.38
CA HIS A 342 -11.41 17.00 10.20
C HIS A 342 -10.10 16.21 10.08
N LEU A 343 -10.11 14.90 10.33
CA LEU A 343 -8.94 14.04 10.22
C LEU A 343 -8.32 14.08 8.82
N GLY A 344 -9.15 13.99 7.77
CA GLY A 344 -8.70 14.12 6.39
C GLY A 344 -8.11 15.50 6.06
N GLY A 345 -8.59 16.55 6.74
CA GLY A 345 -8.05 17.92 6.65
C GLY A 345 -6.68 18.04 7.30
N GLU A 346 -6.51 17.55 8.53
CA GLU A 346 -5.22 17.56 9.24
C GLU A 346 -4.18 16.70 8.51
N PHE A 347 -4.56 15.50 8.06
CA PHE A 347 -3.68 14.65 7.25
C PHE A 347 -3.22 15.37 5.97
N ALA A 348 -4.15 16.02 5.24
CA ALA A 348 -3.81 16.78 4.04
C ALA A 348 -2.93 18.00 4.34
N LYS A 349 -3.13 18.67 5.48
CA LYS A 349 -2.28 19.76 5.95
C LYS A 349 -0.86 19.27 6.23
N GLY A 350 -0.69 18.12 6.90
CA GLY A 350 0.62 17.51 7.13
C GLY A 350 1.34 17.17 5.83
N LEU A 351 0.64 16.57 4.86
CA LEU A 351 1.20 16.30 3.53
C LEU A 351 1.55 17.57 2.76
N LYS A 352 0.74 18.63 2.88
CA LYS A 352 1.05 19.92 2.28
C LYS A 352 2.30 20.55 2.90
N LEU A 353 2.46 20.45 4.21
CA LEU A 353 3.69 20.89 4.88
C LEU A 353 4.87 20.07 4.37
N LEU A 354 4.76 18.75 4.28
CA LEU A 354 5.84 17.87 3.80
C LEU A 354 6.30 18.20 2.38
N PHE A 355 5.38 18.33 1.43
CA PHE A 355 5.70 18.44 0.01
C PHE A 355 5.76 19.87 -0.53
N PHE A 356 5.12 20.82 0.10
CA PHE A 356 4.97 22.20 -0.37
C PHE A 356 5.25 23.25 0.72
N GLY A 357 5.85 22.85 1.84
CA GLY A 357 6.32 23.78 2.85
C GLY A 357 7.44 24.68 2.28
N ARG A 358 7.53 25.93 2.75
CA ARG A 358 8.66 26.78 2.42
C ARG A 358 9.69 26.65 3.52
N TYR A 359 10.77 25.96 3.24
CA TYR A 359 11.80 25.63 4.19
C TYR A 359 13.19 25.96 3.63
N GLN A 360 14.19 25.94 4.49
CA GLN A 360 15.58 26.11 4.10
C GLN A 360 16.23 24.76 3.81
N ASP A 361 17.27 24.75 2.97
CA ASP A 361 18.12 23.60 2.64
C ASP A 361 17.37 22.41 1.99
N ILE A 362 17.43 21.25 2.61
CA ILE A 362 16.91 19.98 2.05
C ILE A 362 15.38 20.00 1.88
N GLU A 363 14.69 20.71 2.76
CA GLU A 363 13.24 20.88 2.71
C GLU A 363 12.84 21.76 1.51
N GLU A 364 13.62 22.78 1.16
CA GLU A 364 13.43 23.53 -0.07
C GLU A 364 13.57 22.66 -1.32
N ARG A 365 14.51 21.68 -1.29
CA ARG A 365 14.66 20.71 -2.38
C ARG A 365 13.40 19.85 -2.54
N ILE A 366 12.77 19.41 -1.46
CA ILE A 366 11.49 18.65 -1.53
C ILE A 366 10.40 19.51 -2.17
N THR A 367 10.28 20.77 -1.78
CA THR A 367 9.33 21.72 -2.35
C THR A 367 9.59 21.94 -3.84
N ASN A 368 10.84 22.12 -4.24
CA ASN A 368 11.22 22.30 -5.65
C ASN A 368 10.90 21.07 -6.49
N LEU A 369 11.19 19.86 -5.99
CA LEU A 369 10.78 18.61 -6.64
C LEU A 369 9.25 18.51 -6.77
N SER A 370 8.52 18.89 -5.72
CA SER A 370 7.05 18.86 -5.75
C SER A 370 6.49 19.84 -6.79
N LEU A 371 7.07 21.03 -6.92
CA LEU A 371 6.68 22.02 -7.92
C LEU A 371 7.07 21.54 -9.35
N GLU A 372 8.27 20.99 -9.53
CA GLU A 372 8.76 20.53 -10.82
C GLU A 372 7.97 19.33 -11.37
N TYR A 373 7.60 18.36 -10.49
CA TYR A 373 7.07 17.08 -10.94
C TYR A 373 5.58 16.86 -10.66
N VAL A 374 4.99 17.62 -9.75
CA VAL A 374 3.58 17.44 -9.32
C VAL A 374 2.74 18.69 -9.52
N GLY A 375 3.34 19.87 -9.47
CA GLY A 375 2.65 21.15 -9.52
C GLY A 375 2.21 21.60 -10.92
N PHE A 376 2.69 20.96 -11.99
CA PHE A 376 2.41 21.34 -13.37
C PHE A 376 1.96 20.17 -14.23
#